data_226d3a949d94c370dd3a252443b0ffc1
#
_entry.id   226d3a949d94c370dd3a252443b0ffc1
#
_cell.length_a   1.000
_cell.length_b   1.000
_cell.length_c   1.000
_cell.angle_alpha   90.00
_cell.angle_beta   90.00
_cell.angle_gamma   90.00
#
_symmetry.space_group_name_H-M   'P 1'
#
loop_
_entity.id
_entity.type
_entity.pdbx_description
1 polymer ?
#
loop_
_entity_poly.entity_id
_entity_poly.type
_entity_poly.pdbx_seq_one_letter_code
_entity_poly.pdbx_strand_id
1 'polypeptide(L)'
;MEKKMRRQDKLMPYDECVEVLETAEYGMLATVSTDDTPYITPINFVYTNGAIYFHCAKEGHKIENIKHNKNVCFNVVDSVELMPEKFSTKFRSAMVFGTIEIVEDIDEKRKSICAIAEKFSPDYHDEGLKYIDSAFDNIYM
;
A
#
# COMPACT_ATOMS: atom_id res chain seq x y z
N MET A 1 -14.01 -1.94 -13.16
CA MET A 1 -13.80 -1.45 -14.54
C MET A 1 -12.67 -0.45 -14.56
N GLU A 2 -11.65 -0.75 -15.27
CA GLU A 2 -10.50 0.15 -15.42
C GLU A 2 -10.83 1.23 -16.46
N LYS A 3 -10.81 2.49 -16.03
CA LYS A 3 -10.97 3.64 -16.93
C LYS A 3 -9.61 4.14 -17.37
N LYS A 4 -9.47 4.43 -18.65
CA LYS A 4 -8.27 5.07 -19.19
C LYS A 4 -8.06 6.44 -18.54
N MET A 5 -6.83 6.73 -18.18
CA MET A 5 -6.44 8.05 -17.69
C MET A 5 -6.77 9.14 -18.73
N ARG A 6 -7.36 10.24 -18.30
CA ARG A 6 -7.73 11.36 -19.21
C ARG A 6 -6.51 11.99 -19.88
N ARG A 7 -5.44 12.22 -19.09
CA ARG A 7 -4.21 12.84 -19.56
C ARG A 7 -3.20 11.79 -20.00
N GLN A 8 -3.43 11.18 -21.17
CA GLN A 8 -2.53 10.17 -21.73
C GLN A 8 -1.12 10.69 -21.99
N ASP A 9 -0.97 12.00 -22.23
CA ASP A 9 0.32 12.69 -22.35
C ASP A 9 1.15 12.70 -21.06
N LYS A 10 0.51 12.44 -19.91
CA LYS A 10 1.12 12.35 -18.59
C LYS A 10 1.24 10.94 -18.06
N LEU A 11 0.82 9.95 -18.84
CA LEU A 11 0.88 8.55 -18.43
C LEU A 11 2.34 8.11 -18.27
N MET A 12 2.69 7.69 -17.05
CA MET A 12 4.02 7.12 -16.79
C MET A 12 4.14 5.72 -17.39
N PRO A 13 5.33 5.33 -17.87
CA PRO A 13 5.62 3.94 -18.20
C PRO A 13 5.39 3.01 -17.01
N TYR A 14 5.06 1.76 -17.27
CA TYR A 14 4.77 0.76 -16.23
C TYR A 14 5.93 0.57 -15.26
N ASP A 15 7.17 0.52 -15.75
CA ASP A 15 8.37 0.37 -14.94
C ASP A 15 8.60 1.55 -13.98
N GLU A 16 8.26 2.77 -14.39
CA GLU A 16 8.28 3.94 -13.50
C GLU A 16 7.20 3.84 -12.41
N CYS A 17 6.02 3.33 -12.73
CA CYS A 17 4.98 3.07 -11.73
C CYS A 17 5.44 2.04 -10.70
N VAL A 18 6.11 0.98 -11.14
CA VAL A 18 6.69 -0.03 -10.24
C VAL A 18 7.77 0.59 -9.35
N GLU A 19 8.65 1.42 -9.91
CA GLU A 19 9.67 2.14 -9.13
C GLU A 19 9.06 2.99 -8.01
N VAL A 20 8.00 3.75 -8.31
CA VAL A 20 7.28 4.54 -7.31
C VAL A 20 6.73 3.66 -6.18
N LEU A 21 6.16 2.49 -6.53
CA LEU A 21 5.63 1.54 -5.54
C LEU A 21 6.75 0.89 -4.71
N GLU A 22 7.89 0.59 -5.29
CA GLU A 22 9.02 -0.03 -4.58
C GLU A 22 9.70 0.93 -3.61
N THR A 23 9.80 2.20 -3.95
CA THR A 23 10.58 3.20 -3.21
C THR A 23 9.77 4.02 -2.21
N ALA A 24 8.46 4.12 -2.38
CA ALA A 24 7.62 4.92 -1.50
C ALA A 24 7.54 4.33 -0.08
N GLU A 25 7.57 5.20 0.92
CA GLU A 25 7.52 4.81 2.33
C GLU A 25 6.10 4.52 2.80
N TYR A 26 5.10 5.21 2.25
CA TYR A 26 3.69 5.01 2.58
C TYR A 26 2.82 5.30 1.37
N GLY A 27 1.60 4.83 1.45
CA GLY A 27 0.55 5.11 0.47
C GLY A 27 -0.80 5.28 1.14
N MET A 28 -1.79 5.63 0.34
CA MET A 28 -3.16 5.85 0.77
C MET A 28 -4.05 4.71 0.28
N LEU A 29 -4.59 3.95 1.22
CA LEU A 29 -5.55 2.88 0.92
C LEU A 29 -6.98 3.41 1.01
N ALA A 30 -7.72 3.32 -0.08
CA ALA A 30 -9.13 3.64 -0.13
C ALA A 30 -9.97 2.36 -0.07
N THR A 31 -10.91 2.33 0.85
CA THR A 31 -11.88 1.25 1.06
C THR A 31 -13.30 1.81 1.07
N VAL A 32 -14.29 0.94 1.07
CA VAL A 32 -15.70 1.31 1.10
C VAL A 32 -16.36 0.76 2.36
N SER A 33 -16.99 1.62 3.13
CA SER A 33 -17.73 1.25 4.33
C SER A 33 -19.07 0.55 3.99
N THR A 34 -19.70 -0.06 4.99
CA THR A 34 -20.94 -0.83 4.82
C THR A 34 -22.13 0.03 4.35
N ASP A 35 -22.06 1.34 4.53
CA ASP A 35 -23.04 2.34 4.07
C ASP A 35 -22.63 3.03 2.76
N ASP A 36 -21.68 2.44 2.02
CA ASP A 36 -21.09 2.97 0.78
C ASP A 36 -20.27 4.25 0.96
N THR A 37 -20.01 4.68 2.18
CA THR A 37 -19.12 5.82 2.44
C THR A 37 -17.66 5.47 2.10
N PRO A 38 -16.99 6.27 1.28
CA PRO A 38 -15.55 6.08 1.02
C PRO A 38 -14.73 6.33 2.28
N TYR A 39 -13.72 5.51 2.50
CA TYR A 39 -12.79 5.63 3.62
C TYR A 39 -11.36 5.52 3.13
N ILE A 40 -10.48 6.41 3.56
CA ILE A 40 -9.09 6.43 3.15
C ILE A 40 -8.18 6.48 4.37
N THR A 41 -7.09 5.71 4.33
CA THR A 41 -6.11 5.66 5.43
C THR A 41 -4.69 5.57 4.89
N PRO A 42 -3.73 6.31 5.48
CA PRO A 42 -2.31 6.13 5.16
C PRO A 42 -1.79 4.84 5.77
N ILE A 43 -0.95 4.12 5.04
CA ILE A 43 -0.30 2.90 5.51
C ILE A 43 1.14 2.80 4.99
N ASN A 44 2.03 2.25 5.81
CA ASN A 44 3.31 1.74 5.35
C ASN A 44 3.08 0.40 4.65
N PHE A 45 3.82 0.15 3.59
CA PHE A 45 3.61 -1.03 2.76
C PHE A 45 4.91 -1.50 2.11
N VAL A 46 4.88 -2.70 1.59
CA VAL A 46 5.91 -3.21 0.68
C VAL A 46 5.25 -3.68 -0.61
N TYR A 47 5.88 -3.37 -1.73
CA TYR A 47 5.51 -3.93 -3.04
C TYR A 47 6.50 -5.05 -3.38
N THR A 48 6.00 -6.25 -3.49
CA THR A 48 6.83 -7.43 -3.81
C THR A 48 5.96 -8.50 -4.50
N ASN A 49 6.55 -9.27 -5.41
CA ASN A 49 5.86 -10.33 -6.14
C ASN A 49 4.55 -9.87 -6.84
N GLY A 50 4.54 -8.63 -7.33
CA GLY A 50 3.37 -8.07 -8.02
C GLY A 50 2.19 -7.73 -7.10
N ALA A 51 2.39 -7.66 -5.79
CA ALA A 51 1.37 -7.35 -4.80
C ALA A 51 1.85 -6.31 -3.78
N ILE A 52 0.88 -5.63 -3.17
CA ILE A 52 1.11 -4.69 -2.08
C ILE A 52 0.75 -5.39 -0.78
N TYR A 53 1.67 -5.41 0.18
CA TYR A 53 1.45 -5.99 1.50
C TYR A 53 1.59 -4.94 2.59
N PHE A 54 0.74 -5.02 3.59
CA PHE A 54 0.86 -4.24 4.81
C PHE A 54 0.31 -5.04 6.00
N HIS A 55 0.77 -4.72 7.20
CA HIS A 55 0.26 -5.34 8.42
C HIS A 55 -0.67 -4.38 9.16
N CYS A 56 -1.61 -4.93 9.91
CA CYS A 56 -2.54 -4.15 10.73
C CYS A 56 -3.09 -4.99 11.89
N ALA A 57 -3.75 -4.30 12.83
CA ALA A 57 -4.52 -4.98 13.88
C ALA A 57 -5.65 -5.80 13.26
N LYS A 58 -6.13 -6.82 13.99
CA LYS A 58 -7.20 -7.73 13.54
C LYS A 58 -8.59 -7.11 13.60
N GLU A 59 -8.73 -5.91 14.12
CA GLU A 59 -9.99 -5.19 14.25
C GLU A 59 -9.82 -3.71 13.89
N GLY A 60 -10.93 -3.03 13.64
CA GLY A 60 -10.99 -1.62 13.29
C GLY A 60 -11.74 -1.36 11.99
N HIS A 61 -12.02 -0.09 11.72
CA HIS A 61 -12.85 0.35 10.58
C HIS A 61 -12.33 -0.20 9.24
N LYS A 62 -11.03 -0.15 9.02
CA LYS A 62 -10.39 -0.68 7.81
C LYS A 62 -10.68 -2.18 7.63
N ILE A 63 -10.59 -2.97 8.68
CA ILE A 63 -10.84 -4.41 8.63
C ILE A 63 -12.32 -4.71 8.36
N GLU A 64 -13.23 -3.96 8.98
CA GLU A 64 -14.67 -4.07 8.71
C GLU A 64 -14.97 -3.81 7.23
N ASN A 65 -14.39 -2.74 6.68
CA ASN A 65 -14.55 -2.39 5.27
C ASN A 65 -14.03 -3.49 4.33
N ILE A 66 -12.84 -4.02 4.60
CA ILE A 66 -12.20 -5.07 3.78
C ILE A 66 -13.04 -6.37 3.81
N LYS A 67 -13.60 -6.72 4.95
CA LYS A 67 -14.49 -7.88 5.08
C LYS A 67 -15.82 -7.69 4.34
N HIS A 68 -16.29 -6.46 4.27
CA HIS A 68 -17.54 -6.11 3.57
C HIS A 68 -17.34 -6.01 2.05
N ASN A 69 -16.30 -5.33 1.61
CA ASN A 69 -16.02 -5.10 0.19
C ASN A 69 -14.51 -5.22 -0.08
N LYS A 70 -14.15 -6.17 -0.91
CA LYS A 70 -12.75 -6.44 -1.24
C LYS A 70 -12.16 -5.48 -2.29
N ASN A 71 -12.99 -4.72 -3.00
CA ASN A 71 -12.51 -3.77 -3.99
C ASN A 71 -11.86 -2.57 -3.31
N VAL A 72 -10.64 -2.29 -3.70
CA VAL A 72 -9.84 -1.20 -3.12
C VAL A 72 -9.10 -0.41 -4.20
N CYS A 73 -8.69 0.77 -3.82
CA CYS A 73 -7.77 1.59 -4.59
C CYS A 73 -6.62 2.02 -3.67
N PHE A 74 -5.41 1.95 -4.20
CA PHE A 74 -4.20 2.34 -3.47
C PHE A 74 -3.46 3.40 -4.26
N ASN A 75 -3.04 4.48 -3.62
CA ASN A 75 -2.34 5.58 -4.27
C ASN A 75 -1.04 5.91 -3.57
N VAL A 76 -0.02 6.14 -4.36
CA VAL A 76 1.29 6.62 -3.93
C VAL A 76 1.65 7.86 -4.73
N VAL A 77 2.22 8.85 -4.07
CA VAL A 77 2.72 10.07 -4.71
C VAL A 77 4.15 10.32 -4.25
N ASP A 78 5.04 10.62 -5.18
CA ASP A 78 6.41 11.02 -4.86
C ASP A 78 6.87 12.21 -5.72
N SER A 79 8.09 12.67 -5.45
CA SER A 79 8.77 13.72 -6.23
C SER A 79 7.92 14.98 -6.39
N VAL A 80 7.22 15.38 -5.32
CA VAL A 80 6.35 16.56 -5.33
C VAL A 80 7.18 17.83 -5.37
N GLU A 81 6.94 18.66 -6.39
CA GLU A 81 7.60 19.96 -6.59
C GLU A 81 6.55 21.01 -6.95
N LEU A 82 6.45 22.03 -6.12
CA LEU A 82 5.60 23.19 -6.41
C LEU A 82 6.26 24.07 -7.47
N MET A 83 5.48 24.47 -8.46
CA MET A 83 5.91 25.37 -9.55
C MET A 83 5.02 26.62 -9.56
N PRO A 84 5.24 27.56 -8.62
CA PRO A 84 4.35 28.71 -8.44
C PRO A 84 4.25 29.58 -9.70
N GLU A 85 5.34 29.74 -10.43
CA GLU A 85 5.41 30.53 -11.67
C GLU A 85 4.56 29.96 -12.81
N LYS A 86 4.22 28.65 -12.73
CA LYS A 86 3.38 27.93 -13.70
C LYS A 86 1.99 27.60 -13.15
N PHE A 87 1.68 28.04 -11.94
CA PHE A 87 0.43 27.69 -11.22
C PHE A 87 0.18 26.20 -11.24
N SER A 88 1.22 25.39 -11.00
CA SER A 88 1.22 23.95 -11.16
C SER A 88 2.04 23.23 -10.09
N THR A 89 1.83 21.92 -10.00
CA THR A 89 2.62 21.01 -9.18
C THR A 89 3.13 19.87 -10.06
N LYS A 90 4.43 19.64 -10.01
CA LYS A 90 5.04 18.46 -10.64
C LYS A 90 5.08 17.33 -9.62
N PHE A 91 4.70 16.13 -10.02
CA PHE A 91 4.74 14.94 -9.17
C PHE A 91 4.70 13.66 -10.02
N ARG A 92 5.07 12.54 -9.38
CA ARG A 92 4.78 11.21 -9.91
C ARG A 92 3.75 10.55 -8.99
N SER A 93 2.82 9.82 -9.56
CA SER A 93 1.87 9.02 -8.77
C SER A 93 1.55 7.70 -9.47
N ALA A 94 1.37 6.67 -8.65
CA ALA A 94 0.86 5.38 -9.10
C ALA A 94 -0.45 5.09 -8.36
N MET A 95 -1.48 4.78 -9.12
CA MET A 95 -2.79 4.40 -8.59
C MET A 95 -3.06 2.94 -8.97
N VAL A 96 -3.27 2.12 -7.95
CA VAL A 96 -3.46 0.67 -8.10
C VAL A 96 -4.91 0.34 -7.79
N PHE A 97 -5.59 -0.28 -8.74
CA PHE A 97 -6.95 -0.80 -8.56
C PHE A 97 -6.87 -2.31 -8.42
N GLY A 98 -7.60 -2.86 -7.47
CA GLY A 98 -7.59 -4.29 -7.28
C GLY A 98 -8.45 -4.74 -6.12
N THR A 99 -8.19 -5.95 -5.69
CA THR A 99 -8.84 -6.56 -4.54
C THR A 99 -7.86 -6.81 -3.43
N ILE A 100 -8.35 -6.76 -2.20
CA ILE A 100 -7.58 -6.99 -0.99
C ILE A 100 -8.06 -8.27 -0.31
N GLU A 101 -7.13 -9.03 0.24
CA GLU A 101 -7.40 -10.24 1.01
C GLU A 101 -6.51 -10.31 2.23
N ILE A 102 -7.02 -10.92 3.31
CA ILE A 102 -6.21 -11.27 4.46
C ILE A 102 -5.38 -12.50 4.10
N VAL A 103 -4.08 -12.43 4.31
CA VAL A 103 -3.15 -13.53 4.01
C VAL A 103 -3.35 -14.64 5.05
N GLU A 104 -3.80 -15.80 4.63
CA GLU A 104 -4.02 -16.97 5.48
C GLU A 104 -2.83 -17.95 5.45
N ASP A 105 -2.09 -17.99 4.34
CA ASP A 105 -0.89 -18.82 4.22
C ASP A 105 0.23 -18.30 5.14
N ILE A 106 0.72 -19.17 6.02
CA ILE A 106 1.71 -18.82 7.04
C ILE A 106 3.04 -18.39 6.41
N ASP A 107 3.47 -19.09 5.36
CA ASP A 107 4.75 -18.76 4.69
C ASP A 107 4.67 -17.43 3.95
N GLU A 108 3.57 -17.16 3.27
CA GLU A 108 3.33 -15.86 2.62
C GLU A 108 3.26 -14.72 3.64
N LYS A 109 2.55 -14.92 4.75
CA LYS A 109 2.48 -13.98 5.86
C LYS A 109 3.86 -13.66 6.41
N ARG A 110 4.69 -14.68 6.68
CA ARG A 110 6.04 -14.50 7.21
C ARG A 110 6.95 -13.78 6.21
N LYS A 111 6.93 -14.17 4.95
CA LYS A 111 7.74 -13.52 3.90
C LYS A 111 7.38 -12.04 3.74
N SER A 112 6.10 -11.72 3.71
CA SER A 112 5.63 -10.35 3.52
C SER A 112 5.93 -9.45 4.72
N ILE A 113 5.76 -9.93 5.95
CA ILE A 113 6.11 -9.15 7.15
C ILE A 113 7.62 -8.96 7.29
N CYS A 114 8.42 -9.96 6.92
CA CYS A 114 9.87 -9.83 6.87
C CYS A 114 10.30 -8.79 5.82
N ALA A 115 9.65 -8.77 4.67
CA ALA A 115 9.92 -7.76 3.63
C ALA A 115 9.62 -6.34 4.12
N ILE A 116 8.56 -6.15 4.91
CA ILE A 116 8.27 -4.86 5.55
C ILE A 116 9.37 -4.47 6.54
N ALA A 117 9.78 -5.38 7.39
CA ALA A 117 10.87 -5.13 8.35
C ALA A 117 12.19 -4.78 7.65
N GLU A 118 12.53 -5.47 6.57
CA GLU A 118 13.72 -5.19 5.78
C GLU A 118 13.67 -3.81 5.10
N LYS A 119 12.51 -3.42 4.58
CA LYS A 119 12.33 -2.11 3.95
C LYS A 119 12.46 -0.95 4.94
N PHE A 120 11.84 -1.05 6.11
CA PHE A 120 11.73 0.07 7.06
C PHE A 120 12.74 0.05 8.20
N SER A 121 13.31 -1.10 8.51
CA SER A 121 14.26 -1.28 9.61
C SER A 121 15.41 -2.22 9.23
N PRO A 122 16.13 -1.97 8.12
CA PRO A 122 17.18 -2.87 7.64
C PRO A 122 18.34 -3.03 8.63
N ASP A 123 18.63 -2.01 9.43
CA ASP A 123 19.72 -2.02 10.40
C ASP A 123 19.36 -2.73 11.73
N TYR A 124 18.11 -3.20 11.86
CA TYR A 124 17.57 -3.82 13.07
C TYR A 124 17.04 -5.24 12.80
N HIS A 125 17.76 -6.00 11.97
CA HIS A 125 17.31 -7.31 11.50
C HIS A 125 16.96 -8.28 12.64
N ASP A 126 17.86 -8.46 13.62
CA ASP A 126 17.64 -9.41 14.72
C ASP A 126 16.50 -8.99 15.65
N GLU A 127 16.42 -7.72 15.98
CA GLU A 127 15.31 -7.14 16.75
C GLU A 127 13.99 -7.24 15.99
N GLY A 128 14.02 -7.04 14.70
CA GLY A 128 12.87 -7.19 13.80
C GLY A 128 12.31 -8.60 13.80
N LEU A 129 13.16 -9.61 13.71
CA LEU A 129 12.74 -11.02 13.77
C LEU A 129 12.08 -11.36 15.12
N LYS A 130 12.63 -10.87 16.24
CA LYS A 130 12.02 -11.04 17.56
C LYS A 130 10.66 -10.39 17.66
N TYR A 131 10.53 -9.16 17.13
CA TYR A 131 9.26 -8.46 17.11
C TYR A 131 8.21 -9.22 16.26
N ILE A 132 8.59 -9.68 15.09
CA ILE A 132 7.73 -10.47 14.19
C ILE A 132 7.25 -11.74 14.91
N ASP A 133 8.14 -12.49 15.54
CA ASP A 133 7.78 -13.72 16.25
C ASP A 133 6.79 -13.44 17.40
N SER A 134 6.94 -12.33 18.11
CA SER A 134 6.03 -11.95 19.21
C SER A 134 4.67 -11.45 18.73
N ALA A 135 4.61 -10.79 17.57
CA ALA A 135 3.39 -10.15 17.07
C ALA A 135 2.63 -11.00 16.03
N PHE A 136 3.25 -12.05 15.49
CA PHE A 136 2.79 -12.78 14.30
C PHE A 136 1.34 -13.25 14.38
N ASP A 137 0.91 -13.80 15.51
CA ASP A 137 -0.45 -14.31 15.70
C ASP A 137 -1.48 -13.23 16.01
N ASN A 138 -1.04 -12.00 16.30
CA ASN A 138 -1.87 -10.88 16.75
C ASN A 138 -2.13 -9.83 15.66
N ILE A 139 -1.58 -10.01 14.47
CA ILE A 139 -1.74 -9.09 13.34
C ILE A 139 -2.27 -9.80 12.11
N TYR A 140 -2.89 -9.02 11.22
CA TYR A 140 -3.18 -9.41 9.83
C TYR A 140 -2.11 -8.86 8.87
N MET A 141 -1.84 -9.64 7.81
CA MET A 141 -1.19 -9.18 6.59
C MET A 141 -2.22 -9.09 5.49
#